data_d89902ae3fcc48681d5c89afd055cfe4
#
_entry.id   d89902ae3fcc48681d5c89afd055cfe4
#
_cell.length_a   1.000
_cell.length_b   1.000
_cell.length_c   1.000
_cell.angle_alpha   90.00
_cell.angle_beta   90.00
_cell.angle_gamma   90.00
#
_symmetry.space_group_name_H-M   'P 1'
#
loop_
_entity.id
_entity.type
_entity.pdbx_description
1 polymer ?
#
loop_
_entity_poly.entity_id
_entity_poly.type
_entity_poly.pdbx_seq_one_letter_code
_entity_poly.pdbx_strand_id
1 'polypeptide(L)'
;NLSVTVSPGSDLAVFLVVSSTNYRISNHPAGGYFQTPTFDGNSMTSVATIDDVANNTSHIYRIVGVSAGTYTLVISVSVYGGTAFVCTAVPMSGVDQTTPTGTAALYSTGGSASPQSTACTVSSGGIAIAAHGINATTQGITAGAGQTNLRAAVVQSGSEFLHTYKADATA
;
A
#
# COMPACT_ATOMS: atom_id res chain seq x y z
N ASN A 1 4.01 -12.17 -9.96
CA ASN A 1 2.57 -12.42 -9.94
C ASN A 1 2.17 -12.94 -8.56
N LEU A 2 1.04 -12.51 -8.06
CA LEU A 2 0.46 -12.91 -6.78
C LEU A 2 -0.96 -13.47 -7.06
N SER A 3 -1.28 -14.62 -6.47
CA SER A 3 -2.65 -15.14 -6.48
C SER A 3 -3.44 -14.49 -5.35
N VAL A 4 -4.61 -13.95 -5.67
CA VAL A 4 -5.49 -13.25 -4.71
C VAL A 4 -6.86 -13.91 -4.76
N THR A 5 -7.34 -14.39 -3.60
CA THR A 5 -8.69 -14.91 -3.47
C THR A 5 -9.60 -13.84 -2.89
N VAL A 6 -10.68 -13.55 -3.59
CA VAL A 6 -11.75 -12.64 -3.16
C VAL A 6 -12.94 -13.49 -2.70
N SER A 7 -13.25 -13.41 -1.41
CA SER A 7 -14.38 -14.16 -0.83
C SER A 7 -15.72 -13.59 -1.30
N PRO A 8 -16.79 -14.40 -1.33
CA PRO A 8 -18.12 -13.90 -1.64
C PRO A 8 -18.58 -12.77 -0.72
N GLY A 9 -19.26 -11.80 -1.28
CA GLY A 9 -19.77 -10.61 -0.59
C GLY A 9 -20.43 -9.65 -1.57
N SER A 10 -21.00 -8.57 -1.06
CA SER A 10 -21.48 -7.45 -1.88
C SER A 10 -20.39 -6.40 -2.04
N ASP A 11 -20.45 -5.65 -3.13
CA ASP A 11 -19.62 -4.46 -3.35
C ASP A 11 -18.13 -4.73 -3.11
N LEU A 12 -17.61 -5.73 -3.84
CA LEU A 12 -16.25 -6.22 -3.64
C LEU A 12 -15.23 -5.28 -4.28
N ALA A 13 -14.12 -5.10 -3.57
CA ALA A 13 -12.95 -4.36 -4.04
C ALA A 13 -11.66 -5.06 -3.60
N VAL A 14 -10.56 -4.78 -4.30
CA VAL A 14 -9.22 -5.18 -3.88
C VAL A 14 -8.34 -3.94 -3.80
N PHE A 15 -7.72 -3.75 -2.65
CA PHE A 15 -6.67 -2.75 -2.44
C PHE A 15 -5.32 -3.42 -2.49
N LEU A 16 -4.35 -2.76 -3.10
CA LEU A 16 -2.97 -3.18 -3.16
C LEU A 16 -2.11 -2.13 -2.50
N VAL A 17 -1.41 -2.52 -1.44
CA VAL A 17 -0.40 -1.69 -0.77
C VAL A 17 0.97 -2.17 -1.22
N VAL A 18 1.79 -1.25 -1.72
CA VAL A 18 3.15 -1.54 -2.18
C VAL A 18 4.10 -0.57 -1.52
N SER A 19 5.18 -1.08 -0.96
CA SER A 19 6.30 -0.28 -0.46
C SER A 19 7.61 -0.81 -1.01
N SER A 20 8.54 0.09 -1.34
CA SER A 20 9.81 -0.29 -1.93
C SER A 20 10.94 0.64 -1.55
N THR A 21 12.18 0.13 -1.70
CA THR A 21 13.41 0.92 -1.68
C THR A 21 13.85 1.21 -3.10
N ASN A 22 14.42 2.39 -3.33
CA ASN A 22 15.08 2.77 -4.58
C ASN A 22 14.20 2.78 -5.84
N TYR A 23 12.87 2.69 -5.73
CA TYR A 23 11.96 2.86 -6.86
C TYR A 23 11.26 4.22 -6.80
N ARG A 24 11.31 4.94 -7.89
CA ARG A 24 10.51 6.14 -8.11
C ARG A 24 9.43 5.85 -9.16
N ILE A 25 8.29 6.52 -9.02
CA ILE A 25 7.17 6.37 -9.94
C ILE A 25 7.39 7.14 -11.24
N SER A 26 8.12 8.24 -11.17
CA SER A 26 8.35 9.12 -12.32
C SER A 26 9.72 8.91 -12.93
N ASN A 27 9.78 8.90 -14.26
CA ASN A 27 10.93 8.97 -15.17
C ASN A 27 12.25 9.47 -14.54
N HIS A 28 12.80 8.71 -13.60
CA HIS A 28 14.13 9.00 -13.11
C HIS A 28 15.12 8.25 -14.00
N PRO A 29 16.08 8.94 -14.63
CA PRO A 29 17.01 8.33 -15.58
C PRO A 29 17.94 7.27 -14.98
N ALA A 30 17.90 7.06 -13.66
CA ALA A 30 18.78 6.12 -12.97
C ALA A 30 18.05 5.16 -11.99
N GLY A 31 16.73 5.10 -11.97
CA GLY A 31 15.96 4.23 -11.05
C GLY A 31 14.91 3.39 -11.76
N GLY A 32 14.60 2.22 -11.21
CA GLY A 32 13.46 1.43 -11.63
C GLY A 32 12.14 2.17 -11.33
N TYR A 33 11.09 1.86 -12.04
CA TYR A 33 9.75 2.40 -11.80
C TYR A 33 8.71 1.28 -11.71
N PHE A 34 7.67 1.51 -10.92
CA PHE A 34 6.50 0.68 -10.90
C PHE A 34 5.61 1.01 -12.11
N GLN A 35 5.24 -0.02 -12.85
CA GLN A 35 4.15 0.09 -13.80
C GLN A 35 2.82 -0.04 -13.02
N THR A 36 1.76 0.55 -13.56
CA THR A 36 0.43 0.37 -12.99
C THR A 36 0.12 -1.12 -12.84
N PRO A 37 -0.17 -1.59 -11.61
CA PRO A 37 -0.50 -2.99 -11.40
C PRO A 37 -1.78 -3.38 -12.15
N THR A 38 -1.88 -4.64 -12.53
CA THR A 38 -3.11 -5.19 -13.10
C THR A 38 -3.67 -6.31 -12.24
N PHE A 39 -4.99 -6.33 -12.11
CA PHE A 39 -5.75 -7.36 -11.44
C PHE A 39 -6.64 -8.04 -12.49
N ASP A 40 -6.39 -9.31 -12.75
CA ASP A 40 -7.05 -10.09 -13.81
C ASP A 40 -7.01 -9.38 -15.18
N GLY A 41 -5.84 -8.81 -15.53
CA GLY A 41 -5.63 -8.05 -16.76
C GLY A 41 -6.16 -6.61 -16.75
N ASN A 42 -6.96 -6.22 -15.76
CA ASN A 42 -7.50 -4.87 -15.64
C ASN A 42 -6.57 -3.96 -14.83
N SER A 43 -6.29 -2.75 -15.31
CA SER A 43 -5.45 -1.78 -14.62
C SER A 43 -6.08 -1.32 -13.31
N MET A 44 -5.30 -1.33 -12.23
CA MET A 44 -5.73 -0.78 -10.95
C MET A 44 -5.61 0.75 -10.94
N THR A 45 -6.48 1.41 -10.19
CA THR A 45 -6.46 2.87 -10.02
C THR A 45 -5.53 3.25 -8.87
N SER A 46 -4.63 4.20 -9.09
CA SER A 46 -3.81 4.77 -8.01
C SER A 46 -4.66 5.60 -7.05
N VAL A 47 -4.53 5.34 -5.75
CA VAL A 47 -5.22 6.05 -4.66
C VAL A 47 -4.29 7.04 -3.99
N ALA A 48 -3.10 6.58 -3.67
CA ALA A 48 -2.10 7.35 -2.95
C ALA A 48 -0.70 6.96 -3.39
N THR A 49 0.17 7.93 -3.42
CA THR A 49 1.55 7.77 -3.81
C THR A 49 2.40 8.68 -2.97
N ILE A 50 3.45 8.16 -2.37
CA ILE A 50 4.50 8.93 -1.74
C ILE A 50 5.84 8.49 -2.29
N ASP A 51 6.57 9.45 -2.87
CA ASP A 51 7.95 9.29 -3.28
C ASP A 51 8.82 10.09 -2.31
N ASP A 52 9.54 9.40 -1.45
CA ASP A 52 10.56 10.05 -0.65
C ASP A 52 11.86 10.16 -1.47
N VAL A 53 12.39 11.37 -1.54
CA VAL A 53 13.70 11.66 -2.16
C VAL A 53 14.84 10.83 -1.57
N ALA A 54 14.67 10.25 -0.39
CA ALA A 54 15.63 9.41 0.32
C ALA A 54 15.55 7.91 -0.02
N ASN A 55 14.84 7.52 -1.09
CA ASN A 55 14.80 6.17 -1.67
C ASN A 55 13.68 5.23 -1.19
N ASN A 56 12.68 5.69 -0.45
CA ASN A 56 11.52 4.87 -0.14
C ASN A 56 10.27 5.38 -0.86
N THR A 57 9.53 4.48 -1.48
CA THR A 57 8.24 4.79 -2.09
C THR A 57 7.16 3.90 -1.53
N SER A 58 5.97 4.47 -1.38
CA SER A 58 4.78 3.69 -1.01
C SER A 58 3.61 4.08 -1.89
N HIS A 59 2.86 3.07 -2.32
CA HIS A 59 1.72 3.23 -3.20
C HIS A 59 0.54 2.47 -2.64
N ILE A 60 -0.65 3.03 -2.83
CA ILE A 60 -1.90 2.32 -2.65
C ILE A 60 -2.66 2.38 -3.97
N TYR A 61 -3.06 1.22 -4.47
CA TYR A 61 -3.91 1.05 -5.64
C TYR A 61 -5.22 0.40 -5.23
N ARG A 62 -6.23 0.53 -6.08
CA ARG A 62 -7.52 -0.14 -5.90
C ARG A 62 -8.09 -0.63 -7.22
N ILE A 63 -8.96 -1.62 -7.14
CA ILE A 63 -9.93 -2.00 -8.15
C ILE A 63 -11.26 -2.31 -7.46
N VAL A 64 -12.35 -1.86 -8.05
CA VAL A 64 -13.72 -2.06 -7.56
C VAL A 64 -14.53 -2.88 -8.56
N GLY A 65 -15.73 -3.33 -8.17
CA GLY A 65 -16.59 -4.10 -9.06
C GLY A 65 -16.06 -5.50 -9.38
N VAL A 66 -15.20 -6.04 -8.53
CA VAL A 66 -14.69 -7.41 -8.70
C VAL A 66 -15.74 -8.43 -8.24
N SER A 67 -15.70 -9.63 -8.83
CA SER A 67 -16.53 -10.75 -8.37
C SER A 67 -15.77 -11.61 -7.36
N ALA A 68 -16.47 -12.51 -6.67
CA ALA A 68 -15.81 -13.54 -5.87
C ALA A 68 -15.05 -14.51 -6.78
N GLY A 69 -13.85 -14.92 -6.38
CA GLY A 69 -13.02 -15.80 -7.19
C GLY A 69 -11.55 -15.71 -6.82
N THR A 70 -10.73 -16.43 -7.57
CA THR A 70 -9.27 -16.37 -7.46
C THR A 70 -8.70 -15.74 -8.72
N TYR A 71 -7.89 -14.72 -8.54
CA TYR A 71 -7.39 -13.85 -9.61
C TYR A 71 -5.88 -13.72 -9.57
N THR A 72 -5.30 -13.35 -10.71
CA THR A 72 -3.88 -13.02 -10.79
C THR A 72 -3.69 -11.51 -10.68
N LEU A 73 -2.95 -11.10 -9.65
CA LEU A 73 -2.44 -9.74 -9.50
C LEU A 73 -1.02 -9.69 -10.07
N VAL A 74 -0.80 -8.82 -11.04
CA VAL A 74 0.50 -8.61 -11.66
C VAL A 74 1.05 -7.26 -11.22
N ILE A 75 2.25 -7.28 -10.64
CA ILE A 75 3.02 -6.10 -10.30
C ILE A 75 4.28 -6.16 -11.15
N SER A 76 4.39 -5.24 -12.09
CA SER A 76 5.55 -5.14 -12.98
C SER A 76 6.46 -4.02 -12.50
N VAL A 77 7.72 -4.34 -12.36
CA VAL A 77 8.76 -3.39 -11.97
C VAL A 77 9.84 -3.39 -13.04
N SER A 78 10.22 -2.22 -13.48
CA SER A 78 11.40 -2.05 -14.32
C SER A 78 12.62 -1.91 -13.43
N VAL A 79 13.56 -2.84 -13.52
CA VAL A 79 14.67 -2.98 -12.54
C VAL A 79 15.92 -2.27 -13.02
N TYR A 80 16.47 -1.41 -12.18
CA TYR A 80 17.89 -1.08 -12.17
C TYR A 80 18.45 -1.46 -10.80
N GLY A 81 19.14 -2.62 -10.73
CA GLY A 81 19.94 -3.06 -9.59
C GLY A 81 19.26 -3.20 -8.23
N GLY A 82 19.28 -4.40 -7.68
CA GLY A 82 19.21 -4.70 -6.24
C GLY A 82 18.05 -4.14 -5.42
N THR A 83 16.89 -3.93 -5.99
CA THR A 83 15.77 -3.31 -5.30
C THR A 83 14.78 -4.33 -4.76
N ALA A 84 14.29 -4.05 -3.57
CA ALA A 84 13.32 -4.87 -2.89
C ALA A 84 11.98 -4.14 -2.80
N PHE A 85 10.88 -4.87 -2.94
CA PHE A 85 9.55 -4.35 -2.67
C PHE A 85 8.74 -5.33 -1.83
N VAL A 86 7.83 -4.76 -1.06
CA VAL A 86 6.86 -5.49 -0.25
C VAL A 86 5.47 -5.11 -0.73
N CYS A 87 4.61 -6.09 -0.96
CA CYS A 87 3.25 -5.84 -1.36
C CYS A 87 2.25 -6.65 -0.52
N THR A 88 1.06 -6.08 -0.35
CA THR A 88 -0.05 -6.72 0.35
C THR A 88 -1.33 -6.43 -0.42
N ALA A 89 -2.02 -7.48 -0.87
CA ALA A 89 -3.34 -7.39 -1.44
C ALA A 89 -4.39 -7.55 -0.34
N VAL A 90 -5.39 -6.68 -0.33
CA VAL A 90 -6.45 -6.61 0.69
C VAL A 90 -7.80 -6.68 -0.01
N PRO A 91 -8.38 -7.88 -0.17
CA PRO A 91 -9.77 -8.01 -0.64
C PRO A 91 -10.72 -7.52 0.45
N MET A 92 -11.74 -6.78 0.05
CA MET A 92 -12.73 -6.18 0.94
C MET A 92 -14.15 -6.31 0.34
N SER A 93 -15.16 -6.37 1.22
CA SER A 93 -16.58 -6.32 0.86
C SER A 93 -17.25 -5.09 1.47
N GLY A 94 -18.42 -4.70 0.96
CA GLY A 94 -19.17 -3.53 1.43
C GLY A 94 -18.49 -2.20 1.09
N VAL A 95 -17.66 -2.16 0.05
CA VAL A 95 -16.95 -0.96 -0.38
C VAL A 95 -17.83 -0.15 -1.32
N ASP A 96 -18.02 1.15 -1.04
CA ASP A 96 -18.69 2.05 -1.96
C ASP A 96 -18.02 1.98 -3.35
N GLN A 97 -18.80 1.60 -4.36
CA GLN A 97 -18.28 1.40 -5.71
C GLN A 97 -18.10 2.71 -6.48
N THR A 98 -18.72 3.78 -6.04
CA THR A 98 -18.67 5.12 -6.67
C THR A 98 -17.57 5.97 -6.06
N THR A 99 -17.51 6.04 -4.72
CA THR A 99 -16.54 6.83 -3.97
C THR A 99 -15.80 5.96 -2.94
N PRO A 100 -15.07 4.92 -3.40
CA PRO A 100 -14.50 3.90 -2.52
C PRO A 100 -13.36 4.37 -1.62
N THR A 101 -12.82 5.56 -1.85
CA THR A 101 -11.71 6.12 -1.06
C THR A 101 -11.93 7.59 -0.76
N GLY A 102 -11.60 7.98 0.47
CA GLY A 102 -11.49 9.39 0.87
C GLY A 102 -10.15 10.01 0.46
N THR A 103 -9.86 11.18 1.03
CA THR A 103 -8.60 11.89 0.81
C THR A 103 -7.45 11.14 1.49
N ALA A 104 -6.41 10.82 0.74
CA ALA A 104 -5.20 10.23 1.30
C ALA A 104 -4.41 11.28 2.10
N ALA A 105 -3.92 10.87 3.27
CA ALA A 105 -2.98 11.65 4.05
C ALA A 105 -1.56 11.11 3.81
N LEU A 106 -0.65 11.98 3.41
CA LEU A 106 0.73 11.64 3.07
C LEU A 106 1.68 12.35 4.03
N TYR A 107 2.72 11.64 4.46
CA TYR A 107 3.74 12.20 5.33
C TYR A 107 5.12 11.63 4.98
N SER A 108 6.11 12.50 4.79
CA SER A 108 7.51 12.15 4.64
C SER A 108 8.38 13.12 5.43
N THR A 109 9.35 12.60 6.17
CA THR A 109 10.27 13.41 7.01
C THR A 109 11.68 13.50 6.46
N GLY A 110 11.94 12.93 5.29
CA GLY A 110 13.30 12.93 4.75
C GLY A 110 14.33 12.22 5.65
N GLY A 111 13.91 11.24 6.44
CA GLY A 111 14.83 10.42 7.25
C GLY A 111 14.96 10.79 8.72
N SER A 112 14.16 11.71 9.25
CA SER A 112 14.18 12.02 10.69
C SER A 112 13.42 11.00 11.53
N ALA A 113 13.99 10.63 12.67
CA ALA A 113 13.40 9.65 13.58
C ALA A 113 12.18 10.18 14.32
N SER A 114 11.18 9.37 14.46
CA SER A 114 10.24 9.00 15.51
C SER A 114 9.45 10.06 16.30
N PRO A 115 8.23 9.71 16.71
CA PRO A 115 7.26 8.90 15.95
C PRO A 115 6.64 9.71 14.83
N GLN A 116 6.47 9.06 13.68
CA GLN A 116 5.83 9.71 12.54
C GLN A 116 4.34 9.36 12.53
N SER A 117 3.50 10.34 12.50
CA SER A 117 2.06 10.15 12.37
C SER A 117 1.46 11.21 11.45
N THR A 118 0.47 10.79 10.68
CA THR A 118 -0.38 11.73 9.94
C THR A 118 -1.83 11.45 10.28
N ALA A 119 -2.61 12.50 10.44
CA ALA A 119 -4.04 12.36 10.68
C ALA A 119 -4.74 11.97 9.37
N CYS A 120 -5.54 10.91 9.42
CA CYS A 120 -6.42 10.51 8.35
C CYS A 120 -7.85 10.47 8.89
N THR A 121 -8.76 11.22 8.29
CA THR A 121 -10.18 11.18 8.64
C THR A 121 -10.82 9.98 7.96
N VAL A 122 -11.42 9.11 8.77
CA VAL A 122 -12.17 7.95 8.30
C VAL A 122 -13.64 8.20 8.57
N SER A 123 -14.49 8.04 7.56
CA SER A 123 -15.94 8.11 7.72
C SER A 123 -16.44 6.94 8.57
N SER A 124 -17.59 7.11 9.23
CA SER A 124 -18.23 6.03 10.01
C SER A 124 -18.34 4.76 9.18
N GLY A 125 -17.93 3.64 9.74
CA GLY A 125 -17.87 2.34 9.05
C GLY A 125 -16.72 2.19 8.05
N GLY A 126 -15.87 3.21 7.91
CA GLY A 126 -14.72 3.18 7.00
C GLY A 126 -13.49 2.48 7.60
N ILE A 127 -12.50 2.27 6.76
CA ILE A 127 -11.21 1.66 7.12
C ILE A 127 -10.08 2.55 6.60
N ALA A 128 -9.12 2.87 7.45
CA ALA A 128 -7.85 3.45 7.03
C ALA A 128 -6.85 2.33 6.70
N ILE A 129 -6.28 2.36 5.51
CA ILE A 129 -5.18 1.47 5.11
C ILE A 129 -3.92 2.33 5.02
N ALA A 130 -2.83 1.86 5.61
CA ALA A 130 -1.58 2.60 5.63
C ALA A 130 -0.38 1.75 5.19
N ALA A 131 0.53 2.40 4.48
CA ALA A 131 1.85 1.90 4.16
C ALA A 131 2.89 2.74 4.91
N HIS A 132 3.80 2.07 5.60
CA HIS A 132 4.89 2.69 6.32
C HIS A 132 6.22 2.16 5.78
N GLY A 133 7.20 3.03 5.62
CA GLY A 133 8.55 2.66 5.22
C GLY A 133 9.57 3.55 5.90
N ILE A 134 10.63 2.97 6.42
CA ILE A 134 11.79 3.70 6.94
C ILE A 134 13.08 3.17 6.29
N ASN A 135 14.00 4.07 6.04
CA ASN A 135 15.34 3.71 5.54
C ASN A 135 16.27 3.47 6.75
N ALA A 136 15.99 2.40 7.50
CA ALA A 136 16.81 1.95 8.62
C ALA A 136 16.50 0.49 8.95
N THR A 137 17.51 -0.28 9.29
CA THR A 137 17.37 -1.70 9.65
C THR A 137 17.29 -1.95 11.16
N THR A 138 17.46 -0.91 11.97
CA THR A 138 17.68 -1.06 13.42
C THR A 138 16.63 -0.40 14.29
N GLN A 139 15.66 0.29 13.72
CA GLN A 139 14.72 1.10 14.51
C GLN A 139 13.38 0.43 14.81
N GLY A 140 13.02 -0.61 14.09
CA GLY A 140 11.77 -1.35 14.26
C GLY A 140 10.51 -0.50 14.04
N ILE A 141 9.75 -0.77 12.97
CA ILE A 141 8.43 -0.16 12.77
C ILE A 141 7.39 -0.97 13.53
N THR A 142 6.60 -0.31 14.36
CA THR A 142 5.47 -0.92 15.04
C THR A 142 4.17 -0.23 14.66
N ALA A 143 3.08 -1.00 14.64
CA ALA A 143 1.75 -0.45 14.43
C ALA A 143 1.38 0.54 15.54
N GLY A 144 0.76 1.64 15.17
CA GLY A 144 0.22 2.61 16.11
C GLY A 144 -0.97 2.05 16.92
N ALA A 145 -1.37 2.78 17.95
CA ALA A 145 -2.50 2.38 18.79
C ALA A 145 -3.78 2.16 17.96
N GLY A 146 -4.40 1.00 18.15
CA GLY A 146 -5.61 0.60 17.43
C GLY A 146 -5.40 0.21 15.97
N GLN A 147 -4.18 0.16 15.48
CA GLN A 147 -3.86 -0.38 14.16
C GLN A 147 -3.62 -1.89 14.22
N THR A 148 -4.02 -2.57 13.17
CA THR A 148 -3.76 -4.01 12.98
C THR A 148 -2.80 -4.20 11.81
N ASN A 149 -1.85 -5.10 11.95
CA ASN A 149 -0.93 -5.43 10.87
C ASN A 149 -1.65 -6.19 9.77
N LEU A 150 -1.67 -5.65 8.56
CA LEU A 150 -1.97 -6.40 7.33
C LEU A 150 -0.81 -7.31 6.97
N ARG A 151 0.40 -6.83 7.24
CA ARG A 151 1.65 -7.55 7.08
C ARG A 151 2.58 -7.14 8.22
N ALA A 152 3.21 -8.11 8.86
CA ALA A 152 4.27 -7.85 9.85
C ALA A 152 5.41 -7.04 9.21
N ALA A 153 6.11 -6.30 10.03
CA ALA A 153 7.29 -5.55 9.58
C ALA A 153 8.29 -6.48 8.87
N VAL A 154 8.76 -6.05 7.72
CA VAL A 154 9.73 -6.79 6.90
C VAL A 154 10.92 -5.91 6.65
N VAL A 155 12.10 -6.40 7.02
CA VAL A 155 13.38 -5.76 6.69
C VAL A 155 13.85 -6.26 5.33
N GLN A 156 14.10 -5.35 4.42
CA GLN A 156 14.57 -5.70 3.08
C GLN A 156 15.47 -4.59 2.52
N SER A 157 16.65 -4.97 2.05
CA SER A 157 17.62 -4.07 1.40
C SER A 157 17.93 -2.78 2.20
N GLY A 158 18.08 -2.88 3.51
CA GLY A 158 18.41 -1.73 4.36
C GLY A 158 17.22 -0.86 4.77
N SER A 159 16.00 -1.27 4.46
CA SER A 159 14.78 -0.58 4.85
C SER A 159 13.80 -1.53 5.54
N GLU A 160 12.94 -0.97 6.36
CA GLU A 160 11.87 -1.70 7.01
C GLU A 160 10.52 -1.19 6.54
N PHE A 161 9.58 -2.10 6.29
CA PHE A 161 8.25 -1.82 5.78
C PHE A 161 7.19 -2.48 6.64
N LEU A 162 6.09 -1.75 6.89
CA LEU A 162 4.94 -2.23 7.62
C LEU A 162 3.66 -1.79 6.89
N HIS A 163 2.73 -2.71 6.67
CA HIS A 163 1.40 -2.39 6.17
C HIS A 163 0.38 -2.63 7.28
N THR A 164 -0.48 -1.65 7.52
CA THR A 164 -1.48 -1.70 8.60
C THR A 164 -2.86 -1.29 8.11
N TYR A 165 -3.88 -1.60 8.90
CA TYR A 165 -5.19 -1.00 8.77
C TYR A 165 -5.74 -0.61 10.15
N LYS A 166 -6.70 0.30 10.14
CA LYS A 166 -7.52 0.65 11.30
C LYS A 166 -8.95 0.78 10.83
N ALA A 167 -9.82 -0.05 11.40
CA ALA A 167 -11.25 0.12 11.24
C ALA A 167 -11.75 1.23 12.18
N ASP A 168 -12.73 2.01 11.72
CA ASP A 168 -13.42 2.93 12.60
C ASP A 168 -14.22 2.13 13.64
N ALA A 169 -13.94 2.38 14.92
CA ALA A 169 -14.62 1.71 16.03
C ALA A 169 -15.99 2.33 16.35
N THR A 170 -16.40 3.38 15.65
CA THR A 170 -17.67 4.10 15.84
C THR A 170 -18.67 3.76 14.75
N ALA A 171 -18.96 2.46 14.57
CA ALA A 171 -20.09 2.01 13.78
C ALA A 171 -21.34 1.88 14.65
#